data_7b60138f7aa2fb3bd7c5f981db31083d
#
_entry.id   7b60138f7aa2fb3bd7c5f981db31083d
#
_cell.length_a   1.000
_cell.length_b   1.000
_cell.length_c   1.000
_cell.angle_alpha   90.00
_cell.angle_beta   90.00
_cell.angle_gamma   90.00
#
_symmetry.space_group_name_H-M   'P 1'
#
loop_
_entity.id
_entity.type
_entity.pdbx_description
1 polymer ?
#
loop_
_entity_poly.entity_id
_entity_poly.type
_entity_poly.pdbx_seq_one_letter_code
_entity_poly.pdbx_strand_id
1 'polypeptide(L)'
;MSDLKWSKYDFTQIPYSDLVRVGQRTMLYRDIFTVSWLLGRFCNYRCSYCWPYARSDRKDHRPTDLCLATIDEIKRQARDRGFNSFHFSLSGGEPTFHPGYLDILQHLADDTPKTNYTSVHMTSNCSRNMKWFEQYVKAVAPFHRASITASYHREHVNSQEKREQFADKLCFAQEHDVQVTINQVMVPEWFDELYEESLYFHNRGINVTLKPQSDPTASEVVHGYSKEMLDKLYNGMPQRGFTEAKNKHVERPQPTFKIDEDRTLKKQTYRDGVPQHFQVEFR
;
A
#
# COMPACT_ATOMS: atom_id res chain seq x y z
N MET A 1 -15.20 23.81 14.86
CA MET A 1 -15.31 23.38 13.45
C MET A 1 -14.36 24.27 12.67
N SER A 2 -13.24 23.73 12.23
CA SER A 2 -12.31 24.50 11.40
C SER A 2 -12.98 24.76 10.08
N ASP A 3 -13.14 26.02 9.73
CA ASP A 3 -13.63 26.44 8.43
C ASP A 3 -12.87 25.72 7.35
N LEU A 4 -13.59 24.97 6.55
CA LEU A 4 -13.04 24.28 5.39
C LEU A 4 -12.36 25.35 4.52
N LYS A 5 -11.04 25.27 4.36
CA LYS A 5 -10.24 26.17 3.53
C LYS A 5 -10.72 26.31 2.07
N TRP A 6 -11.72 25.58 1.72
CA TRP A 6 -12.46 25.58 0.44
C TRP A 6 -13.16 26.89 0.13
N SER A 7 -13.67 27.59 1.16
CA SER A 7 -14.36 28.86 0.99
C SER A 7 -13.48 29.97 0.41
N LYS A 8 -12.16 29.71 0.31
CA LYS A 8 -11.17 30.67 -0.23
C LYS A 8 -10.88 30.48 -1.72
N TYR A 9 -11.37 29.42 -2.34
CA TYR A 9 -11.13 29.14 -3.74
C TYR A 9 -12.41 29.31 -4.54
N ASP A 10 -12.39 30.21 -5.51
CA ASP A 10 -13.43 30.30 -6.52
C ASP A 10 -13.16 29.26 -7.60
N PHE A 11 -13.77 28.08 -7.45
CA PHE A 11 -13.61 26.97 -8.38
C PHE A 11 -14.20 27.26 -9.76
N THR A 12 -15.04 28.28 -9.89
CA THR A 12 -15.61 28.69 -11.18
C THR A 12 -14.57 29.32 -12.10
N GLN A 13 -13.48 29.83 -11.53
CA GLN A 13 -12.38 30.46 -12.26
C GLN A 13 -11.30 29.46 -12.71
N ILE A 14 -11.37 28.22 -12.24
CA ILE A 14 -10.34 27.21 -12.57
C ILE A 14 -10.81 26.42 -13.79
N PRO A 15 -10.00 26.36 -14.88
CA PRO A 15 -10.34 25.53 -16.03
C PRO A 15 -10.51 24.07 -15.62
N TYR A 16 -11.56 23.42 -16.11
CA TYR A 16 -11.79 21.99 -15.81
C TYR A 16 -10.62 21.10 -16.26
N SER A 17 -9.92 21.50 -17.33
CA SER A 17 -8.70 20.87 -17.83
C SER A 17 -7.56 20.83 -16.80
N ASP A 18 -7.58 21.72 -15.82
CA ASP A 18 -6.53 21.83 -14.80
C ASP A 18 -6.84 20.98 -13.56
N LEU A 19 -8.05 20.42 -13.49
CA LEU A 19 -8.45 19.52 -12.43
C LEU A 19 -7.85 18.14 -12.68
N VAL A 20 -6.83 17.80 -11.89
CA VAL A 20 -6.11 16.52 -12.00
C VAL A 20 -6.79 15.45 -11.17
N ARG A 21 -7.25 15.80 -9.97
CA ARG A 21 -7.78 14.82 -9.02
C ARG A 21 -8.74 15.46 -8.03
N VAL A 22 -9.84 14.76 -7.77
CA VAL A 22 -10.68 15.00 -6.58
C VAL A 22 -10.65 13.76 -5.72
N GLY A 23 -10.25 13.89 -4.47
CA GLY A 23 -10.17 12.78 -3.54
C GLY A 23 -10.65 13.15 -2.15
N GLN A 24 -11.17 12.16 -1.45
CA GLN A 24 -11.48 12.33 -0.04
C GLN A 24 -10.22 12.25 0.80
N ARG A 25 -10.05 13.23 1.69
CA ARG A 25 -9.08 13.18 2.76
C ARG A 25 -9.82 13.01 4.08
N THR A 26 -9.70 11.87 4.72
CA THR A 26 -10.25 11.67 6.06
C THR A 26 -9.44 12.51 7.06
N MET A 27 -10.09 13.07 8.05
CA MET A 27 -9.41 13.87 9.12
C MET A 27 -8.31 13.08 9.82
N LEU A 28 -8.45 11.76 9.88
CA LEU A 28 -7.49 10.84 10.49
C LEU A 28 -6.04 10.98 9.94
N TYR A 29 -5.88 11.38 8.67
CA TYR A 29 -4.54 11.49 8.07
C TYR A 29 -3.76 12.75 8.45
N ARG A 30 -4.41 13.77 9.02
CA ARG A 30 -3.71 15.01 9.40
C ARG A 30 -2.91 14.87 10.69
N ASP A 31 -3.37 13.97 11.57
CA ASP A 31 -2.84 13.80 12.92
C ASP A 31 -2.08 12.49 13.08
N ILE A 32 -1.75 11.83 11.95
CA ILE A 32 -1.00 10.59 11.93
C ILE A 32 0.46 10.88 11.60
N PHE A 33 1.35 10.52 12.52
CA PHE A 33 2.78 10.51 12.26
C PHE A 33 3.16 9.29 11.44
N THR A 34 3.66 9.51 10.23
CA THR A 34 4.02 8.44 9.30
C THR A 34 5.51 8.17 9.33
N VAL A 35 5.87 6.92 9.55
CA VAL A 35 7.25 6.42 9.52
C VAL A 35 7.40 5.46 8.35
N SER A 36 8.30 5.76 7.42
CA SER A 36 8.77 4.82 6.40
C SER A 36 10.11 4.26 6.82
N TRP A 37 10.18 2.95 7.09
CA TRP A 37 11.36 2.33 7.67
C TRP A 37 11.88 1.15 6.86
N LEU A 38 13.12 1.28 6.43
CA LEU A 38 13.88 0.17 5.85
C LEU A 38 14.53 -0.62 7.00
N LEU A 39 13.96 -1.78 7.35
CA LEU A 39 14.43 -2.64 8.45
C LEU A 39 15.79 -3.30 8.18
N GLY A 40 16.22 -3.31 6.94
CA GLY A 40 17.48 -3.86 6.49
C GLY A 40 17.49 -4.04 4.98
N ARG A 41 18.65 -4.42 4.45
CA ARG A 41 18.82 -4.62 3.00
C ARG A 41 18.86 -6.09 2.59
N PHE A 42 18.90 -7.02 3.55
CA PHE A 42 18.88 -8.44 3.23
C PHE A 42 17.61 -8.81 2.46
N CYS A 43 17.79 -9.55 1.36
CA CYS A 43 16.70 -10.16 0.61
C CYS A 43 17.07 -11.58 0.22
N ASN A 44 16.14 -12.51 0.38
CA ASN A 44 16.30 -13.89 -0.06
C ASN A 44 16.10 -14.08 -1.57
N TYR A 45 15.61 -13.05 -2.28
CA TYR A 45 15.46 -13.03 -3.74
C TYR A 45 16.56 -12.21 -4.40
N ARG A 46 16.84 -12.53 -5.68
CA ARG A 46 17.83 -11.85 -6.52
C ARG A 46 17.21 -11.49 -7.85
N CYS A 47 16.15 -10.67 -7.80
CA CYS A 47 15.46 -10.23 -9.01
C CYS A 47 16.40 -9.43 -9.90
N SER A 48 16.41 -9.71 -11.20
CA SER A 48 17.28 -9.06 -12.18
C SER A 48 17.06 -7.55 -12.29
N TYR A 49 15.81 -7.11 -12.06
CA TYR A 49 15.38 -5.71 -12.10
C TYR A 49 15.39 -5.01 -10.73
N CYS A 50 15.91 -5.66 -9.68
CA CYS A 50 16.04 -5.02 -8.38
C CYS A 50 17.17 -3.98 -8.42
N TRP A 51 16.91 -2.84 -7.79
CA TRP A 51 17.94 -1.81 -7.67
C TRP A 51 19.14 -2.32 -6.88
N PRO A 52 20.38 -2.17 -7.39
CA PRO A 52 21.56 -2.73 -6.73
C PRO A 52 21.78 -2.25 -5.30
N TYR A 53 21.37 -1.02 -4.99
CA TYR A 53 21.50 -0.44 -3.64
C TYR A 53 20.38 -0.86 -2.68
N ALA A 54 19.27 -1.41 -3.16
CA ALA A 54 18.12 -1.77 -2.34
C ALA A 54 18.29 -3.13 -1.64
N ARG A 55 19.23 -3.95 -2.09
CA ARG A 55 19.41 -5.34 -1.68
C ARG A 55 20.83 -5.62 -1.17
N SER A 56 20.94 -6.58 -0.23
CA SER A 56 22.20 -7.15 0.24
C SER A 56 22.02 -8.64 0.50
N ASP A 57 23.06 -9.41 0.29
CA ASP A 57 23.13 -10.85 0.63
C ASP A 57 23.55 -11.07 2.11
N ARG A 58 23.96 -10.00 2.80
CA ARG A 58 24.36 -10.07 4.21
C ARG A 58 23.15 -10.00 5.12
N LYS A 59 23.07 -10.94 6.07
CA LYS A 59 22.04 -10.96 7.12
C LYS A 59 22.43 -10.05 8.30
N ASP A 60 22.87 -8.85 7.98
CA ASP A 60 23.26 -7.81 8.92
C ASP A 60 22.01 -7.01 9.37
N HIS A 61 21.06 -7.73 9.95
CA HIS A 61 19.89 -7.09 10.51
C HIS A 61 20.27 -6.26 11.74
N ARG A 62 19.59 -5.14 11.90
CA ARG A 62 19.69 -4.36 13.13
C ARG A 62 19.21 -5.20 14.31
N PRO A 63 19.85 -5.17 15.50
CA PRO A 63 19.34 -5.88 16.67
C PRO A 63 17.88 -5.50 16.98
N THR A 64 17.09 -6.49 17.37
CA THR A 64 15.65 -6.29 17.64
C THR A 64 15.43 -5.26 18.76
N ASP A 65 16.16 -5.36 19.86
CA ASP A 65 16.12 -4.43 20.99
C ASP A 65 16.39 -2.98 20.57
N LEU A 66 17.34 -2.78 19.68
CA LEU A 66 17.60 -1.46 19.11
C LEU A 66 16.44 -0.97 18.24
N CYS A 67 15.79 -1.86 17.50
CA CYS A 67 14.59 -1.49 16.73
C CYS A 67 13.44 -1.07 17.66
N LEU A 68 13.20 -1.80 18.74
CA LEU A 68 12.18 -1.47 19.73
C LEU A 68 12.47 -0.12 20.39
N ALA A 69 13.68 0.09 20.87
CA ALA A 69 14.10 1.37 21.46
C ALA A 69 13.97 2.55 20.47
N THR A 70 14.24 2.30 19.18
CA THR A 70 14.06 3.32 18.12
C THR A 70 12.57 3.68 17.95
N ILE A 71 11.67 2.69 18.01
CA ILE A 71 10.22 2.93 17.96
C ILE A 71 9.76 3.79 19.14
N ASP A 72 10.21 3.46 20.34
CA ASP A 72 9.86 4.19 21.56
C ASP A 72 10.30 5.65 21.46
N GLU A 73 11.52 5.89 21.00
CA GLU A 73 12.04 7.24 20.84
C GLU A 73 11.30 8.03 19.74
N ILE A 74 10.98 7.40 18.60
CA ILE A 74 10.19 8.03 17.55
C ILE A 74 8.81 8.42 18.10
N LYS A 75 8.13 7.50 18.78
CA LYS A 75 6.80 7.74 19.36
C LYS A 75 6.85 8.83 20.43
N ARG A 76 7.87 8.81 21.30
CA ARG A 76 8.07 9.84 22.31
C ARG A 76 8.23 11.24 21.68
N GLN A 77 9.15 11.39 20.73
CA GLN A 77 9.38 12.68 20.06
C GLN A 77 8.17 13.17 19.25
N ALA A 78 7.42 12.26 18.64
CA ALA A 78 6.20 12.62 17.93
C ALA A 78 5.11 13.09 18.88
N ARG A 79 4.96 12.44 20.05
CA ARG A 79 4.00 12.84 21.10
C ARG A 79 4.34 14.21 21.68
N ASP A 80 5.60 14.52 21.87
CA ASP A 80 6.06 15.85 22.30
C ASP A 80 5.63 16.96 21.32
N ARG A 81 5.32 16.59 20.08
CA ARG A 81 4.81 17.47 19.01
C ARG A 81 3.28 17.36 18.78
N GLY A 82 2.57 16.64 19.66
CA GLY A 82 1.13 16.50 19.62
C GLY A 82 0.61 15.37 18.74
N PHE A 83 1.48 14.50 18.18
CA PHE A 83 1.03 13.34 17.41
C PHE A 83 0.78 12.14 18.34
N ASN A 84 -0.46 11.64 18.35
CA ASN A 84 -0.85 10.47 19.12
C ASN A 84 -1.32 9.29 18.25
N SER A 85 -1.25 9.44 16.95
CA SER A 85 -1.61 8.42 15.96
C SER A 85 -0.43 8.13 15.05
N PHE A 86 -0.26 6.87 14.67
CA PHE A 86 0.95 6.42 13.97
C PHE A 86 0.63 5.53 12.78
N HIS A 87 1.42 5.69 11.74
CA HIS A 87 1.50 4.76 10.62
C HIS A 87 2.93 4.33 10.39
N PHE A 88 3.21 3.02 10.48
CA PHE A 88 4.51 2.47 10.18
C PHE A 88 4.48 1.68 8.88
N SER A 89 5.26 2.11 7.90
CA SER A 89 5.49 1.40 6.64
C SER A 89 6.83 0.70 6.71
N LEU A 90 6.80 -0.62 6.84
CA LEU A 90 7.99 -1.47 7.00
C LEU A 90 8.36 -2.10 5.65
N SER A 91 9.59 -1.85 5.23
CA SER A 91 10.14 -2.33 3.95
C SER A 91 11.64 -2.64 4.09
N GLY A 92 12.32 -2.80 2.97
CA GLY A 92 13.75 -3.06 2.92
C GLY A 92 14.13 -3.94 1.73
N GLY A 93 15.10 -4.84 1.91
CA GLY A 93 15.28 -5.96 0.99
C GLY A 93 14.06 -6.88 1.09
N GLU A 94 14.06 -7.81 2.04
CA GLU A 94 12.86 -8.55 2.45
C GLU A 94 12.68 -8.42 3.96
N PRO A 95 11.77 -7.56 4.44
CA PRO A 95 11.66 -7.23 5.86
C PRO A 95 11.25 -8.41 6.73
N THR A 96 10.50 -9.37 6.18
CA THR A 96 10.01 -10.54 6.93
C THR A 96 11.13 -11.51 7.37
N PHE A 97 12.35 -11.33 6.83
CA PHE A 97 13.52 -12.08 7.28
C PHE A 97 14.26 -11.42 8.45
N HIS A 98 13.84 -10.25 8.88
CA HIS A 98 14.33 -9.68 10.14
C HIS A 98 13.92 -10.62 11.30
N PRO A 99 14.85 -11.07 12.16
CA PRO A 99 14.56 -12.07 13.20
C PRO A 99 13.42 -11.65 14.14
N GLY A 100 13.38 -10.38 14.52
CA GLY A 100 12.38 -9.81 15.41
C GLY A 100 11.22 -9.11 14.69
N TYR A 101 10.90 -9.47 13.45
CA TYR A 101 9.84 -8.76 12.72
C TYR A 101 8.48 -8.81 13.43
N LEU A 102 8.11 -9.97 13.93
CA LEU A 102 6.83 -10.14 14.65
C LEU A 102 6.86 -9.45 16.02
N ASP A 103 8.01 -9.44 16.70
CA ASP A 103 8.19 -8.73 17.97
C ASP A 103 8.06 -7.21 17.76
N ILE A 104 8.61 -6.70 16.66
CA ILE A 104 8.44 -5.29 16.24
C ILE A 104 6.95 -4.95 16.05
N LEU A 105 6.19 -5.79 15.36
CA LEU A 105 4.76 -5.58 15.18
C LEU A 105 4.01 -5.58 16.51
N GLN A 106 4.29 -6.54 17.37
CA GLN A 106 3.68 -6.61 18.69
C GLN A 106 3.98 -5.37 19.54
N HIS A 107 5.24 -4.95 19.59
CA HIS A 107 5.66 -3.75 20.30
C HIS A 107 4.99 -2.48 19.76
N LEU A 108 4.82 -2.39 18.44
CA LEU A 108 4.09 -1.29 17.81
C LEU A 108 2.61 -1.26 18.24
N ALA A 109 2.00 -2.43 18.43
CA ALA A 109 0.60 -2.56 18.83
C ALA A 109 0.40 -2.28 20.34
N ASP A 110 1.30 -2.78 21.20
CA ASP A 110 1.15 -2.77 22.66
C ASP A 110 1.16 -1.35 23.25
N ASP A 111 1.94 -0.45 22.68
CA ASP A 111 2.10 0.94 23.18
C ASP A 111 1.00 1.90 22.68
N THR A 112 0.02 1.41 21.94
CA THR A 112 -1.00 2.31 21.39
C THR A 112 -2.25 2.33 22.26
N PRO A 113 -2.61 3.46 22.87
CA PRO A 113 -3.90 3.60 23.53
C PRO A 113 -5.04 3.27 22.58
N LYS A 114 -6.09 2.58 23.06
CA LYS A 114 -7.25 2.17 22.24
C LYS A 114 -7.96 3.32 21.53
N THR A 115 -7.79 4.54 22.02
CA THR A 115 -8.36 5.78 21.46
C THR A 115 -7.54 6.36 20.32
N ASN A 116 -6.28 5.97 20.16
CA ASN A 116 -5.39 6.47 19.11
C ASN A 116 -5.40 5.52 17.91
N TYR A 117 -5.22 6.10 16.72
CA TYR A 117 -5.14 5.32 15.50
C TYR A 117 -3.71 4.81 15.29
N THR A 118 -3.57 3.49 15.11
CA THR A 118 -2.30 2.88 14.72
C THR A 118 -2.52 1.97 13.53
N SER A 119 -1.67 2.12 12.53
CA SER A 119 -1.69 1.30 11.34
C SER A 119 -0.30 0.85 10.94
N VAL A 120 -0.23 -0.29 10.28
CA VAL A 120 1.00 -0.85 9.77
C VAL A 120 0.87 -1.25 8.30
N HIS A 121 1.93 -1.01 7.56
CA HIS A 121 2.08 -1.45 6.19
C HIS A 121 3.33 -2.30 6.03
N MET A 122 3.25 -3.38 5.27
CA MET A 122 4.37 -4.22 4.91
C MET A 122 4.55 -4.25 3.39
N THR A 123 5.76 -4.01 2.91
CA THR A 123 6.15 -4.34 1.53
C THR A 123 7.01 -5.59 1.57
N SER A 124 6.58 -6.68 0.94
CA SER A 124 7.22 -8.00 1.04
C SER A 124 7.09 -8.80 -0.26
N ASN A 125 8.05 -9.64 -0.55
CA ASN A 125 7.96 -10.66 -1.59
C ASN A 125 7.09 -11.87 -1.20
N CYS A 126 6.56 -11.88 0.00
CA CYS A 126 5.66 -12.91 0.54
C CYS A 126 6.20 -14.34 0.45
N SER A 127 7.54 -14.51 0.51
CA SER A 127 8.19 -15.82 0.38
C SER A 127 8.13 -16.68 1.67
N ARG A 128 7.72 -16.11 2.79
CA ARG A 128 7.50 -16.88 4.03
C ARG A 128 6.37 -17.90 3.82
N ASN A 129 6.42 -18.99 4.59
CA ASN A 129 5.43 -20.06 4.54
C ASN A 129 4.09 -19.64 5.20
N MET A 130 3.04 -20.44 5.01
CA MET A 130 1.72 -20.18 5.58
C MET A 130 1.74 -20.05 7.10
N LYS A 131 2.50 -20.90 7.81
CA LYS A 131 2.62 -20.83 9.28
C LYS A 131 3.12 -19.46 9.77
N TRP A 132 4.00 -18.82 9.01
CA TRP A 132 4.44 -17.46 9.31
C TRP A 132 3.33 -16.44 9.08
N PHE A 133 2.54 -16.60 8.03
CA PHE A 133 1.37 -15.71 7.76
C PHE A 133 0.30 -15.85 8.84
N GLU A 134 0.07 -17.05 9.38
CA GLU A 134 -0.80 -17.28 10.54
C GLU A 134 -0.34 -16.49 11.79
N GLN A 135 0.97 -16.40 12.01
CA GLN A 135 1.53 -15.57 13.08
C GLN A 135 1.42 -14.08 12.76
N TYR A 136 1.67 -13.71 11.51
CA TYR A 136 1.59 -12.32 11.07
C TYR A 136 0.18 -11.75 11.25
N VAL A 137 -0.87 -12.43 10.80
CA VAL A 137 -2.25 -11.92 10.94
C VAL A 137 -2.66 -11.77 12.41
N LYS A 138 -2.17 -12.64 13.29
CA LYS A 138 -2.35 -12.50 14.76
C LYS A 138 -1.63 -11.26 15.30
N ALA A 139 -0.40 -11.03 14.86
CA ALA A 139 0.40 -9.89 15.30
C ALA A 139 -0.18 -8.55 14.84
N VAL A 140 -0.85 -8.52 13.68
CA VAL A 140 -1.44 -7.28 13.15
C VAL A 140 -2.91 -7.08 13.52
N ALA A 141 -3.58 -8.07 14.10
CA ALA A 141 -4.98 -7.98 14.50
C ALA A 141 -5.31 -6.80 15.46
N PRO A 142 -4.39 -6.38 16.38
CA PRO A 142 -4.66 -5.23 17.24
C PRO A 142 -4.63 -3.87 16.54
N PHE A 143 -4.10 -3.78 15.33
CA PHE A 143 -4.01 -2.51 14.61
C PHE A 143 -5.37 -2.10 14.04
N HIS A 144 -5.62 -0.79 14.00
CA HIS A 144 -6.81 -0.25 13.32
C HIS A 144 -6.80 -0.52 11.81
N ARG A 145 -5.60 -0.70 11.25
CA ARG A 145 -5.42 -1.06 9.86
C ARG A 145 -4.08 -1.77 9.66
N ALA A 146 -4.12 -2.90 8.99
CA ALA A 146 -2.94 -3.57 8.47
C ALA A 146 -3.03 -3.71 6.95
N SER A 147 -1.90 -3.57 6.26
CA SER A 147 -1.87 -3.72 4.81
C SER A 147 -0.56 -4.32 4.32
N ILE A 148 -0.65 -5.03 3.20
CA ILE A 148 0.48 -5.64 2.50
C ILE A 148 0.52 -5.10 1.07
N THR A 149 1.67 -4.60 0.67
CA THR A 149 2.06 -4.56 -0.73
C THR A 149 2.91 -5.79 -1.02
N ALA A 150 2.32 -6.76 -1.68
CA ALA A 150 2.97 -8.00 -2.07
C ALA A 150 3.71 -7.79 -3.41
N SER A 151 5.03 -7.90 -3.39
CA SER A 151 5.84 -7.81 -4.60
C SER A 151 5.89 -9.20 -5.26
N TYR A 152 5.19 -9.36 -6.36
CA TYR A 152 5.24 -10.60 -7.13
C TYR A 152 6.48 -10.61 -8.03
N HIS A 153 7.24 -11.69 -7.97
CA HIS A 153 8.49 -11.84 -8.71
C HIS A 153 8.50 -13.18 -9.47
N ARG A 154 8.14 -13.14 -10.76
CA ARG A 154 8.08 -14.32 -11.65
C ARG A 154 9.38 -15.14 -11.65
N GLU A 155 10.53 -14.50 -11.57
CA GLU A 155 11.82 -15.19 -11.52
C GLU A 155 11.94 -16.19 -10.37
N HIS A 156 11.22 -15.98 -9.29
CA HIS A 156 11.23 -16.82 -8.07
C HIS A 156 9.94 -17.62 -7.90
N VAL A 157 8.80 -17.06 -8.31
CA VAL A 157 7.49 -17.72 -8.31
C VAL A 157 7.21 -18.26 -9.71
N ASN A 158 8.04 -19.22 -10.13
CA ASN A 158 8.19 -19.68 -11.51
C ASN A 158 7.46 -21.00 -11.84
N SER A 159 6.53 -21.43 -10.99
CA SER A 159 5.65 -22.58 -11.24
C SER A 159 4.23 -22.26 -10.83
N GLN A 160 3.27 -23.02 -11.38
CA GLN A 160 1.86 -22.89 -11.02
C GLN A 160 1.64 -23.10 -9.53
N GLU A 161 2.25 -24.14 -8.96
CA GLU A 161 2.15 -24.45 -7.52
C GLU A 161 2.62 -23.27 -6.65
N LYS A 162 3.79 -22.68 -6.96
CA LYS A 162 4.29 -21.51 -6.22
C LYS A 162 3.37 -20.29 -6.36
N ARG A 163 2.76 -20.11 -7.53
CA ARG A 163 1.81 -19.03 -7.79
C ARG A 163 0.53 -19.21 -6.97
N GLU A 164 0.04 -20.43 -6.91
CA GLU A 164 -1.11 -20.80 -6.06
C GLU A 164 -0.79 -20.55 -4.59
N GLN A 165 0.35 -21.06 -4.09
CA GLN A 165 0.79 -20.82 -2.71
C GLN A 165 0.98 -19.34 -2.38
N PHE A 166 1.45 -18.53 -3.34
CA PHE A 166 1.57 -17.08 -3.18
C PHE A 166 0.19 -16.46 -3.04
N ALA A 167 -0.75 -16.79 -3.93
CA ALA A 167 -2.12 -16.29 -3.90
C ALA A 167 -2.86 -16.71 -2.63
N ASP A 168 -2.73 -17.97 -2.21
CA ASP A 168 -3.39 -18.51 -1.01
C ASP A 168 -3.02 -17.75 0.25
N LYS A 169 -1.72 -17.41 0.42
CA LYS A 169 -1.25 -16.59 1.55
C LYS A 169 -1.88 -15.19 1.54
N LEU A 170 -2.04 -14.60 0.37
CA LEU A 170 -2.63 -13.28 0.23
C LEU A 170 -4.16 -13.30 0.48
N CYS A 171 -4.85 -14.30 -0.05
CA CYS A 171 -6.27 -14.52 0.25
C CYS A 171 -6.48 -14.76 1.75
N PHE A 172 -5.65 -15.61 2.37
CA PHE A 172 -5.69 -15.84 3.82
C PHE A 172 -5.50 -14.55 4.61
N ALA A 173 -4.55 -13.69 4.23
CA ALA A 173 -4.38 -12.40 4.88
C ALA A 173 -5.61 -11.48 4.71
N GLN A 174 -6.24 -11.48 3.53
CA GLN A 174 -7.48 -10.72 3.28
C GLN A 174 -8.66 -11.22 4.13
N GLU A 175 -8.78 -12.53 4.33
CA GLU A 175 -9.79 -13.15 5.19
C GLU A 175 -9.63 -12.76 6.68
N HIS A 176 -8.43 -12.30 7.07
CA HIS A 176 -8.08 -11.80 8.40
C HIS A 176 -7.93 -10.27 8.44
N ASP A 177 -8.72 -9.55 7.65
CA ASP A 177 -8.82 -8.09 7.67
C ASP A 177 -7.53 -7.32 7.28
N VAL A 178 -6.58 -7.99 6.61
CA VAL A 178 -5.39 -7.33 6.06
C VAL A 178 -5.68 -6.87 4.63
N GLN A 179 -5.48 -5.59 4.36
CA GLN A 179 -5.59 -5.07 2.99
C GLN A 179 -4.39 -5.51 2.16
N VAL A 180 -4.65 -6.14 1.01
CA VAL A 180 -3.59 -6.68 0.15
C VAL A 180 -3.65 -6.06 -1.24
N THR A 181 -2.49 -5.66 -1.73
CA THR A 181 -2.29 -5.25 -3.12
C THR A 181 -1.01 -5.90 -3.64
N ILE A 182 -1.08 -6.53 -4.80
CA ILE A 182 0.11 -7.00 -5.52
C ILE A 182 0.69 -5.83 -6.32
N ASN A 183 1.99 -5.59 -6.18
CA ASN A 183 2.77 -4.79 -7.12
C ASN A 183 3.45 -5.73 -8.09
N GLN A 184 3.10 -5.61 -9.37
CA GLN A 184 3.69 -6.36 -10.47
C GLN A 184 4.59 -5.45 -11.30
N VAL A 185 5.89 -5.70 -11.28
CA VAL A 185 6.82 -5.06 -12.22
C VAL A 185 6.65 -5.71 -13.59
N MET A 186 6.25 -4.93 -14.56
CA MET A 186 5.95 -5.36 -15.92
C MET A 186 7.21 -5.28 -16.78
N VAL A 187 8.07 -6.29 -16.69
CA VAL A 187 9.30 -6.39 -17.50
C VAL A 187 8.92 -6.52 -18.98
N PRO A 188 9.43 -5.68 -19.89
CA PRO A 188 9.02 -5.68 -21.30
C PRO A 188 9.11 -7.03 -21.99
N GLU A 189 10.19 -7.79 -21.73
CA GLU A 189 10.45 -9.09 -22.34
C GLU A 189 9.47 -10.18 -21.94
N TRP A 190 8.79 -10.01 -20.81
CA TRP A 190 7.82 -10.98 -20.26
C TRP A 190 6.44 -10.36 -20.07
N PHE A 191 6.15 -9.27 -20.77
CA PHE A 191 4.99 -8.43 -20.48
C PHE A 191 3.67 -9.19 -20.55
N ASP A 192 3.46 -9.97 -21.60
CA ASP A 192 2.18 -10.66 -21.79
C ASP A 192 1.96 -11.76 -20.75
N GLU A 193 3.01 -12.54 -20.44
CA GLU A 193 2.91 -13.55 -19.38
C GLU A 193 2.68 -12.91 -18.00
N LEU A 194 3.35 -11.79 -17.71
CA LEU A 194 3.14 -11.07 -16.47
C LEU A 194 1.74 -10.47 -16.39
N TYR A 195 1.19 -10.06 -17.52
CA TYR A 195 -0.19 -9.56 -17.58
C TYR A 195 -1.21 -10.68 -17.32
N GLU A 196 -1.04 -11.86 -17.91
CA GLU A 196 -1.87 -13.05 -17.65
C GLU A 196 -1.77 -13.50 -16.19
N GLU A 197 -0.58 -13.51 -15.61
CA GLU A 197 -0.39 -13.81 -14.18
C GLU A 197 -1.06 -12.75 -13.29
N SER A 198 -1.03 -11.49 -13.70
CA SER A 198 -1.74 -10.41 -13.00
C SER A 198 -3.26 -10.58 -13.07
N LEU A 199 -3.80 -11.01 -14.23
CA LEU A 199 -5.21 -11.37 -14.38
C LEU A 199 -5.60 -12.55 -13.50
N TYR A 200 -4.74 -13.56 -13.38
CA TYR A 200 -4.98 -14.70 -12.48
C TYR A 200 -5.18 -14.24 -11.03
N PHE A 201 -4.31 -13.37 -10.49
CA PHE A 201 -4.46 -12.83 -9.14
C PHE A 201 -5.68 -11.92 -9.02
N HIS A 202 -5.91 -11.09 -10.03
CA HIS A 202 -7.07 -10.22 -10.09
C HIS A 202 -8.37 -11.02 -10.01
N ASN A 203 -8.50 -12.11 -10.78
CA ASN A 203 -9.68 -12.97 -10.80
C ASN A 203 -9.87 -13.73 -9.47
N ARG A 204 -8.84 -13.90 -8.66
CA ARG A 204 -8.93 -14.42 -7.28
C ARG A 204 -9.32 -13.37 -6.23
N GLY A 205 -9.68 -12.16 -6.63
CA GLY A 205 -10.11 -11.12 -5.71
C GLY A 205 -8.97 -10.26 -5.14
N ILE A 206 -7.71 -10.43 -5.59
CA ILE A 206 -6.57 -9.67 -5.11
C ILE A 206 -6.38 -8.44 -6.00
N ASN A 207 -6.20 -7.26 -5.40
CA ASN A 207 -5.87 -6.06 -6.16
C ASN A 207 -4.46 -6.16 -6.73
N VAL A 208 -4.30 -5.80 -8.00
CA VAL A 208 -3.01 -5.79 -8.69
C VAL A 208 -2.75 -4.40 -9.26
N THR A 209 -1.57 -3.88 -8.99
CA THR A 209 -1.04 -2.65 -9.60
C THR A 209 0.08 -3.02 -10.55
N LEU A 210 -0.10 -2.70 -11.82
CA LEU A 210 0.94 -2.86 -12.83
C LEU A 210 1.91 -1.68 -12.74
N LYS A 211 3.19 -1.96 -12.67
CA LYS A 211 4.25 -0.94 -12.62
C LYS A 211 5.24 -1.15 -13.74
N PRO A 212 5.59 -0.11 -14.50
CA PRO A 212 6.68 -0.22 -15.46
C PRO A 212 8.00 -0.53 -14.72
N GLN A 213 8.89 -1.23 -15.35
CA GLN A 213 10.24 -1.44 -14.85
C GLN A 213 11.03 -0.14 -14.92
N SER A 214 11.68 0.21 -13.81
CA SER A 214 12.62 1.32 -13.78
C SER A 214 14.03 0.85 -14.16
N ASP A 215 14.83 1.77 -14.64
CA ASP A 215 16.27 1.59 -14.84
C ASP A 215 16.99 1.33 -13.49
N PRO A 216 18.25 0.86 -13.48
CA PRO A 216 18.98 0.56 -12.26
C PRO A 216 19.20 1.76 -11.32
N THR A 217 19.06 2.98 -11.83
CA THR A 217 19.19 4.22 -11.04
C THR A 217 17.85 4.69 -10.47
N ALA A 218 16.75 4.06 -10.83
CA ALA A 218 15.38 4.46 -10.52
C ALA A 218 14.99 5.86 -11.04
N SER A 219 15.70 6.36 -12.03
CA SER A 219 15.48 7.69 -12.59
C SER A 219 14.46 7.68 -13.73
N GLU A 220 14.46 6.62 -14.52
CA GLU A 220 13.67 6.52 -15.74
C GLU A 220 13.02 5.14 -15.87
N VAL A 221 12.01 5.05 -16.72
CA VAL A 221 11.41 3.79 -17.15
C VAL A 221 12.28 3.21 -18.25
N VAL A 222 12.52 1.90 -18.20
CA VAL A 222 13.29 1.23 -19.26
C VAL A 222 12.59 1.32 -20.64
N HIS A 223 13.36 1.26 -21.69
CA HIS A 223 12.83 1.19 -23.04
C HIS A 223 12.24 -0.20 -23.34
N GLY A 224 11.52 -0.33 -24.46
CA GLY A 224 11.03 -1.62 -24.95
C GLY A 224 9.51 -1.83 -24.80
N TYR A 225 8.79 -0.89 -24.22
CA TYR A 225 7.31 -0.96 -24.19
C TYR A 225 6.70 -0.56 -25.52
N SER A 226 5.89 -1.46 -26.10
CA SER A 226 5.05 -1.13 -27.24
C SER A 226 3.90 -0.21 -26.82
N LYS A 227 3.22 0.39 -27.80
CA LYS A 227 2.02 1.20 -27.53
C LYS A 227 0.94 0.39 -26.79
N GLU A 228 0.73 -0.86 -27.18
CA GLU A 228 -0.25 -1.74 -26.55
C GLU A 228 0.12 -2.04 -25.08
N MET A 229 1.40 -2.30 -24.77
CA MET A 229 1.89 -2.47 -23.40
C MET A 229 1.67 -1.22 -22.56
N LEU A 230 1.93 -0.03 -23.11
CA LEU A 230 1.70 1.22 -22.43
C LEU A 230 0.20 1.47 -22.17
N ASP A 231 -0.68 1.12 -23.11
CA ASP A 231 -2.12 1.20 -22.93
C ASP A 231 -2.60 0.25 -21.80
N LYS A 232 -2.08 -0.98 -21.75
CA LYS A 232 -2.35 -1.93 -20.65
C LYS A 232 -1.84 -1.39 -19.30
N LEU A 233 -0.65 -0.81 -19.25
CA LEU A 233 -0.11 -0.18 -18.03
C LEU A 233 -0.98 0.99 -17.56
N TYR A 234 -1.43 1.84 -18.48
CA TYR A 234 -2.25 3.00 -18.18
C TYR A 234 -3.64 2.61 -17.69
N ASN A 235 -4.28 1.64 -18.34
CA ASN A 235 -5.62 1.19 -17.98
C ASN A 235 -5.62 0.28 -16.74
N GLY A 236 -4.50 -0.37 -16.42
CA GLY A 236 -4.38 -1.31 -15.31
C GLY A 236 -5.22 -2.57 -15.49
N MET A 237 -5.67 -3.16 -14.37
CA MET A 237 -6.54 -4.33 -14.40
C MET A 237 -7.98 -3.95 -14.75
N PRO A 238 -8.74 -4.85 -15.39
CA PRO A 238 -10.16 -4.66 -15.66
C PRO A 238 -10.94 -4.28 -14.40
N GLN A 239 -11.97 -3.47 -14.55
CA GLN A 239 -12.85 -3.18 -13.42
C GLN A 239 -13.62 -4.44 -13.01
N ARG A 240 -13.59 -4.76 -11.73
CA ARG A 240 -14.46 -5.80 -11.17
C ARG A 240 -15.88 -5.25 -11.02
N GLY A 241 -16.87 -6.10 -11.35
CA GLY A 241 -18.25 -5.79 -10.99
C GLY A 241 -18.39 -5.67 -9.47
N PHE A 242 -19.23 -4.75 -9.01
CA PHE A 242 -19.46 -4.48 -7.58
C PHE A 242 -19.95 -5.69 -6.78
N THR A 243 -20.42 -6.75 -7.45
CA THR A 243 -21.02 -7.94 -6.84
C THR A 243 -20.01 -8.97 -6.32
N GLU A 244 -18.72 -8.86 -6.65
CA GLU A 244 -17.73 -9.88 -6.34
C GLU A 244 -16.68 -9.49 -5.30
N ALA A 245 -16.67 -8.26 -4.82
CA ALA A 245 -15.77 -7.84 -3.76
C ALA A 245 -16.20 -8.47 -2.43
N LYS A 246 -15.70 -9.66 -2.12
CA LYS A 246 -15.84 -10.31 -0.79
C LYS A 246 -15.12 -9.54 0.32
N ASN A 247 -14.47 -8.44 0.04
CA ASN A 247 -13.82 -7.58 1.02
C ASN A 247 -14.83 -6.69 1.69
N LYS A 248 -15.31 -7.09 2.87
CA LYS A 248 -16.18 -6.29 3.74
C LYS A 248 -15.62 -4.90 4.09
N HIS A 249 -14.33 -4.66 3.85
CA HIS A 249 -13.65 -3.38 4.10
C HIS A 249 -13.66 -2.40 2.92
N VAL A 250 -14.22 -2.74 1.78
CA VAL A 250 -14.27 -1.86 0.59
C VAL A 250 -15.57 -1.10 0.47
N GLU A 251 -16.48 -1.21 1.40
CA GLU A 251 -17.50 -0.18 1.56
C GLU A 251 -16.89 1.11 2.18
N ARG A 252 -15.80 1.58 1.61
CA ARG A 252 -15.56 3.03 1.69
C ARG A 252 -16.58 3.63 0.75
N PRO A 253 -17.56 4.39 1.25
CA PRO A 253 -18.39 5.17 0.36
C PRO A 253 -17.43 6.00 -0.47
N GLN A 254 -17.35 5.72 -1.76
CA GLN A 254 -16.57 6.55 -2.67
C GLN A 254 -17.13 7.96 -2.53
N PRO A 255 -16.32 8.97 -2.28
CA PRO A 255 -16.79 10.34 -2.28
C PRO A 255 -17.30 10.60 -3.68
N THR A 256 -18.60 10.63 -3.83
CA THR A 256 -19.21 11.05 -5.07
C THR A 256 -19.26 12.56 -5.09
N PHE A 257 -18.17 13.18 -5.54
CA PHE A 257 -18.28 14.50 -6.09
C PHE A 257 -18.80 14.38 -7.52
N LYS A 258 -19.86 15.06 -7.78
CA LYS A 258 -20.18 15.44 -9.14
C LYS A 258 -19.66 16.85 -9.36
N ILE A 259 -18.82 17.01 -10.34
CA ILE A 259 -18.60 18.32 -10.94
C ILE A 259 -19.69 18.42 -11.98
N ASP A 260 -20.68 19.25 -11.71
CA ASP A 260 -21.76 19.49 -12.67
C ASP A 260 -21.22 20.24 -13.89
N GLU A 261 -21.98 20.25 -14.99
CA GLU A 261 -21.65 20.92 -16.25
C GLU A 261 -21.38 22.42 -16.06
N ASP A 262 -21.94 23.03 -15.01
CA ASP A 262 -21.72 24.40 -14.59
C ASP A 262 -20.43 24.61 -13.77
N ARG A 263 -19.58 23.59 -13.65
CA ARG A 263 -18.32 23.57 -12.86
C ARG A 263 -18.49 23.77 -11.35
N THR A 264 -19.67 23.60 -10.82
CA THR A 264 -19.92 23.70 -9.39
C THR A 264 -19.57 22.40 -8.69
N LEU A 265 -18.75 22.48 -7.65
CA LEU A 265 -18.39 21.34 -6.80
C LEU A 265 -19.51 21.12 -5.77
N LYS A 266 -20.36 20.12 -6.00
CA LYS A 266 -21.42 19.78 -5.04
C LYS A 266 -20.91 18.79 -4.00
N LYS A 267 -20.94 19.24 -2.74
CA LYS A 267 -20.67 18.38 -1.59
C LYS A 267 -21.80 17.37 -1.43
N GLN A 268 -21.49 16.09 -1.51
CA GLN A 268 -22.42 15.05 -1.05
C GLN A 268 -22.09 14.68 0.40
N THR A 269 -23.13 14.60 1.24
CA THR A 269 -23.01 14.07 2.60
C THR A 269 -23.07 12.56 2.56
N TYR A 270 -22.29 11.92 3.41
CA TYR A 270 -22.31 10.47 3.57
C TYR A 270 -23.60 9.99 4.25
N ARG A 271 -23.85 8.66 4.21
CA ARG A 271 -25.03 8.00 4.76
C ARG A 271 -25.36 8.39 6.21
N ASP A 272 -24.38 8.77 6.99
CA ASP A 272 -24.50 9.19 8.40
C ASP A 272 -24.55 10.72 8.59
N GLY A 273 -24.55 11.49 7.51
CA GLY A 273 -24.59 12.94 7.55
C GLY A 273 -23.30 13.63 8.01
N VAL A 274 -22.22 12.87 8.22
CA VAL A 274 -20.94 13.43 8.68
C VAL A 274 -20.24 14.19 7.55
N PRO A 275 -19.84 15.45 7.76
CA PRO A 275 -19.08 16.21 6.78
C PRO A 275 -17.74 15.57 6.50
N GLN A 276 -17.43 15.35 5.23
CA GLN A 276 -16.14 14.80 4.82
C GLN A 276 -15.22 15.89 4.29
N HIS A 277 -13.90 15.71 4.51
CA HIS A 277 -12.88 16.59 3.97
C HIS A 277 -12.38 16.04 2.64
N PHE A 278 -12.16 16.92 1.70
CA PHE A 278 -11.76 16.58 0.35
C PHE A 278 -10.43 17.24 -0.03
N GLN A 279 -9.68 16.58 -0.85
CA GLN A 279 -8.51 17.16 -1.49
C GLN A 279 -8.82 17.36 -2.98
N VAL A 280 -8.58 18.55 -3.45
CA VAL A 280 -8.64 18.88 -4.87
C VAL A 280 -7.23 19.23 -5.31
N GLU A 281 -6.79 18.61 -6.38
CA GLU A 281 -5.45 18.77 -6.93
C GLU A 281 -5.58 19.36 -8.33
N PHE A 282 -4.90 20.46 -8.56
CA PHE A 282 -4.85 21.17 -9.82
C PHE A 282 -3.43 21.11 -10.40
N ARG A 283 -3.31 21.26 -11.73
CA ARG A 283 -2.02 21.46 -12.41
C ARG A 283 -1.49 22.85 -12.19
#